data_75c73cb3cc5bfe5c17677570ddf9dc56
#
_entry.id   75c73cb3cc5bfe5c17677570ddf9dc56
#
_cell.length_a   1.000
_cell.length_b   1.000
_cell.length_c   1.000
_cell.angle_alpha   90.00
_cell.angle_beta   90.00
_cell.angle_gamma   90.00
#
_symmetry.space_group_name_H-M   'P 1'
#
loop_
_entity.id
_entity.type
_entity.pdbx_description
1 polymer ?
#
loop_
_entity_poly.entity_id
_entity_poly.type
_entity_poly.pdbx_seq_one_letter_code
_entity_poly.pdbx_strand_id
1 'polypeptide(L)'
;SEIHYNPAGADDTKEWLELMNISATTIDLTDLSFTGITYTFPAGITLSAGQRIVIVKDQAGFAADYDTSEILIAPGVFTGSLDNSGEELAIIDATGTIDIQRFAYLDDTPWPAAPDGTGATLVLVSPQTSPSHGDPSNWRASFALGGSPGGSDGQTFTGDPDADQDGDGLNALLEYAFGSINGDAGASPESAITLGSGFFGNPAVENLTVTFRRNSAAEDIVISVESSANLIDWNLIQTEVVSSISNGDGSDTVTYRSLSDLAVTTREFVRVKVTQSP
;
A
#
# COMPACT_ATOMS: atom_id res chain seq x y z
N SER A 1 5.10 8.94 0.25
CA SER A 1 4.20 8.09 -0.55
C SER A 1 4.94 7.00 -1.31
N GLU A 2 6.16 7.27 -1.82
CA GLU A 2 6.91 6.31 -2.64
C GLU A 2 8.42 6.53 -2.50
N ILE A 3 9.22 5.43 -2.57
CA ILE A 3 10.68 5.46 -2.45
C ILE A 3 11.29 4.53 -3.49
N HIS A 4 12.21 5.06 -4.31
CA HIS A 4 13.03 4.28 -5.24
C HIS A 4 14.46 4.24 -4.73
N TYR A 5 14.75 3.32 -3.81
CA TYR A 5 16.02 3.27 -3.10
C TYR A 5 17.08 2.41 -3.80
N ASN A 6 16.69 1.37 -4.56
CA ASN A 6 17.60 0.48 -5.28
C ASN A 6 17.14 0.26 -6.73
N PRO A 7 17.37 1.23 -7.63
CA PRO A 7 17.03 1.12 -9.03
C PRO A 7 17.71 -0.07 -9.73
N ALA A 8 17.07 -0.61 -10.77
CA ALA A 8 17.67 -1.68 -11.57
C ALA A 8 19.05 -1.27 -12.10
N GLY A 9 20.04 -2.18 -11.94
CA GLY A 9 21.41 -1.94 -12.40
C GLY A 9 22.30 -1.18 -11.42
N ALA A 10 21.82 -0.94 -10.19
CA ALA A 10 22.53 -0.23 -9.13
C ALA A 10 23.06 1.16 -9.55
N ASP A 11 22.23 1.91 -10.26
CA ASP A 11 22.53 3.29 -10.71
C ASP A 11 21.90 4.29 -9.73
N ASP A 12 22.66 4.66 -8.70
CA ASP A 12 22.18 5.59 -7.66
C ASP A 12 21.72 6.94 -8.23
N THR A 13 22.11 7.36 -9.44
CA THR A 13 21.61 8.60 -10.05
C THR A 13 20.11 8.57 -10.33
N LYS A 14 19.50 7.39 -10.28
CA LYS A 14 18.07 7.16 -10.49
C LYS A 14 17.26 7.06 -9.21
N GLU A 15 17.89 7.22 -8.05
CA GLU A 15 17.19 7.26 -6.76
C GLU A 15 16.30 8.50 -6.64
N TRP A 16 15.13 8.29 -6.05
CA TRP A 16 14.19 9.36 -5.72
C TRP A 16 13.24 8.95 -4.60
N LEU A 17 12.63 9.93 -3.98
CA LEU A 17 11.53 9.74 -3.05
C LEU A 17 10.42 10.77 -3.28
N GLU A 18 9.20 10.41 -2.88
CA GLU A 18 8.01 11.22 -3.11
C GLU A 18 7.29 11.55 -1.81
N LEU A 19 6.88 12.80 -1.68
CA LEU A 19 5.95 13.25 -0.64
C LEU A 19 4.58 13.52 -1.24
N MET A 20 3.53 13.24 -0.46
CA MET A 20 2.15 13.58 -0.77
C MET A 20 1.56 14.45 0.33
N ASN A 21 0.90 15.54 -0.05
CA ASN A 21 0.11 16.31 0.91
C ASN A 21 -1.24 15.63 1.16
N ILE A 22 -1.37 14.98 2.29
CA ILE A 22 -2.60 14.29 2.70
C ILE A 22 -3.59 15.19 3.46
N SER A 23 -3.25 16.47 3.66
CA SER A 23 -4.15 17.44 4.30
C SER A 23 -5.15 18.02 3.30
N ALA A 24 -6.22 18.62 3.82
CA ALA A 24 -7.24 19.30 3.01
C ALA A 24 -6.81 20.71 2.52
N THR A 25 -5.63 21.19 2.91
CA THR A 25 -5.15 22.55 2.61
C THR A 25 -3.76 22.53 2.00
N THR A 26 -3.39 23.61 1.32
CA THR A 26 -2.02 23.81 0.86
C THR A 26 -1.07 23.94 2.06
N ILE A 27 0.04 23.23 2.03
CA ILE A 27 1.12 23.29 3.03
C ILE A 27 2.33 24.02 2.46
N ASP A 28 3.09 24.67 3.33
CA ASP A 28 4.37 25.29 3.02
C ASP A 28 5.50 24.33 3.42
N LEU A 29 6.36 23.99 2.48
CA LEU A 29 7.50 23.09 2.67
C LEU A 29 8.81 23.86 2.95
N THR A 30 8.76 25.21 3.02
CA THR A 30 9.95 26.04 3.23
C THR A 30 10.75 25.56 4.44
N ASP A 31 12.06 25.35 4.24
CA ASP A 31 13.03 24.94 5.26
C ASP A 31 12.77 23.56 5.91
N LEU A 32 11.79 22.79 5.46
CA LEU A 32 11.68 21.39 5.85
C LEU A 32 12.92 20.64 5.36
N SER A 33 13.49 19.82 6.22
CA SER A 33 14.72 19.08 5.92
C SER A 33 14.57 17.57 6.15
N PHE A 34 15.50 16.82 5.57
CA PHE A 34 15.55 15.36 5.72
C PHE A 34 16.74 14.92 6.56
N THR A 35 16.60 13.75 7.22
CA THR A 35 17.70 12.89 7.66
C THR A 35 17.62 11.54 6.95
N GLY A 36 18.74 10.81 6.88
CA GLY A 36 18.97 9.68 5.98
C GLY A 36 19.62 10.19 4.71
N ILE A 37 18.93 11.02 3.95
CA ILE A 37 19.50 11.83 2.86
C ILE A 37 19.71 13.29 3.32
N THR A 38 20.52 14.05 2.59
CA THR A 38 20.69 15.49 2.84
C THR A 38 19.91 16.30 1.80
N TYR A 39 18.79 16.86 2.23
CA TYR A 39 17.97 17.77 1.44
C TYR A 39 17.23 18.76 2.35
N THR A 40 17.08 20.00 1.87
CA THR A 40 16.25 21.02 2.51
C THR A 40 15.47 21.75 1.44
N PHE A 41 14.14 21.88 1.63
CA PHE A 41 13.31 22.63 0.71
C PHE A 41 13.66 24.11 0.72
N PRO A 42 13.90 24.73 -0.45
CA PRO A 42 14.09 26.17 -0.53
C PRO A 42 12.80 26.93 -0.18
N ALA A 43 12.95 28.22 0.11
CA ALA A 43 11.82 29.09 0.43
C ALA A 43 10.79 29.17 -0.71
N GLY A 44 9.51 29.20 -0.34
CA GLY A 44 8.39 29.42 -1.25
C GLY A 44 7.89 28.17 -1.94
N ILE A 45 8.34 26.97 -1.56
CA ILE A 45 7.81 25.72 -2.08
C ILE A 45 6.56 25.35 -1.31
N THR A 46 5.44 25.25 -2.03
CA THR A 46 4.15 24.85 -1.45
C THR A 46 3.60 23.61 -2.15
N LEU A 47 2.80 22.83 -1.43
CA LEU A 47 2.17 21.61 -1.94
C LEU A 47 0.67 21.67 -1.67
N SER A 48 -0.13 21.70 -2.74
CA SER A 48 -1.60 21.74 -2.63
C SER A 48 -2.16 20.44 -2.05
N ALA A 49 -3.39 20.46 -1.56
CA ALA A 49 -4.08 19.26 -1.07
C ALA A 49 -4.06 18.16 -2.12
N GLY A 50 -3.67 16.95 -1.75
CA GLY A 50 -3.56 15.78 -2.64
C GLY A 50 -2.37 15.81 -3.60
N GLN A 51 -1.63 16.92 -3.71
CA GLN A 51 -0.51 17.04 -4.63
C GLN A 51 0.70 16.24 -4.13
N ARG A 52 1.51 15.76 -5.09
CA ARG A 52 2.76 15.03 -4.86
C ARG A 52 3.94 15.86 -5.31
N ILE A 53 5.11 15.65 -4.69
CA ILE A 53 6.38 16.28 -5.06
C ILE A 53 7.51 15.24 -4.95
N VAL A 54 8.31 15.15 -6.00
CA VAL A 54 9.41 14.18 -6.10
C VAL A 54 10.73 14.88 -5.81
N ILE A 55 11.53 14.31 -4.92
CA ILE A 55 12.88 14.76 -4.61
C ILE A 55 13.85 13.74 -5.25
N VAL A 56 14.70 14.18 -6.14
CA VAL A 56 15.57 13.33 -6.96
C VAL A 56 17.05 13.50 -6.56
N LYS A 57 17.83 12.43 -6.72
CA LYS A 57 19.28 12.47 -6.55
C LYS A 57 20.01 13.11 -7.72
N ASP A 58 19.53 12.88 -8.93
CA ASP A 58 20.05 13.49 -10.16
C ASP A 58 18.92 13.77 -11.13
N GLN A 59 18.79 15.03 -11.58
CA GLN A 59 17.69 15.42 -12.47
C GLN A 59 17.82 14.80 -13.86
N ALA A 60 19.03 14.62 -14.36
CA ALA A 60 19.26 14.03 -15.68
C ALA A 60 19.04 12.52 -15.65
N GLY A 61 19.47 11.84 -14.58
CA GLY A 61 19.18 10.42 -14.34
C GLY A 61 17.69 10.16 -14.24
N PHE A 62 16.96 10.99 -13.50
CA PHE A 62 15.50 10.89 -13.39
C PHE A 62 14.80 11.14 -14.74
N ALA A 63 15.16 12.22 -15.45
CA ALA A 63 14.57 12.57 -16.75
C ALA A 63 14.91 11.57 -17.87
N ALA A 64 15.88 10.69 -17.69
CA ALA A 64 16.18 9.63 -18.64
C ALA A 64 15.11 8.51 -18.62
N ASP A 65 14.45 8.31 -17.47
CA ASP A 65 13.49 7.23 -17.28
C ASP A 65 12.02 7.73 -17.25
N TYR A 66 11.79 9.04 -16.95
CA TYR A 66 10.44 9.58 -16.76
C TYR A 66 10.17 10.82 -17.63
N ASP A 67 8.95 10.93 -18.15
CA ASP A 67 8.46 12.19 -18.71
C ASP A 67 8.16 13.18 -17.57
N THR A 68 8.99 14.20 -17.45
CA THR A 68 8.93 15.16 -16.34
C THR A 68 7.91 16.28 -16.55
N SER A 69 7.19 16.30 -17.67
CA SER A 69 6.28 17.41 -18.02
C SER A 69 5.13 17.60 -17.04
N GLU A 70 4.66 16.53 -16.42
CA GLU A 70 3.53 16.52 -15.47
C GLU A 70 3.97 16.21 -14.03
N ILE A 71 5.26 15.97 -13.79
CA ILE A 71 5.79 15.63 -12.46
C ILE A 71 6.29 16.89 -11.77
N LEU A 72 5.76 17.19 -10.58
CA LEU A 72 6.30 18.24 -9.74
C LEU A 72 7.60 17.76 -9.09
N ILE A 73 8.73 18.22 -9.61
CA ILE A 73 10.05 17.93 -9.06
C ILE A 73 10.49 19.04 -8.12
N ALA A 74 10.96 18.68 -6.94
CA ALA A 74 11.53 19.62 -5.98
C ALA A 74 12.78 20.30 -6.55
N PRO A 75 12.99 21.61 -6.28
CA PRO A 75 14.17 22.32 -6.77
C PRO A 75 15.47 21.78 -6.18
N GLY A 76 16.47 21.57 -7.03
CA GLY A 76 17.77 21.00 -6.62
C GLY A 76 17.75 19.47 -6.63
N VAL A 77 18.65 18.88 -5.86
CA VAL A 77 18.84 17.43 -5.72
C VAL A 77 19.22 17.10 -4.29
N PHE A 78 18.96 15.90 -3.83
CA PHE A 78 19.49 15.46 -2.56
C PHE A 78 20.94 14.95 -2.70
N THR A 79 21.69 14.93 -1.61
CA THR A 79 23.01 14.32 -1.50
C THR A 79 23.00 13.18 -0.47
N GLY A 80 23.97 12.29 -0.57
CA GLY A 80 23.92 10.97 0.05
C GLY A 80 23.32 9.95 -0.91
N SER A 81 22.92 8.81 -0.43
CA SER A 81 22.22 7.76 -1.16
C SER A 81 21.17 7.16 -0.25
N LEU A 82 20.08 6.71 -0.82
CA LEU A 82 19.14 5.82 -0.14
C LEU A 82 19.83 4.47 0.04
N ASP A 83 19.94 3.97 1.28
CA ASP A 83 20.68 2.73 1.55
C ASP A 83 19.91 1.52 1.04
N ASN A 84 20.56 0.70 0.20
CA ASN A 84 19.96 -0.49 -0.39
C ASN A 84 19.59 -1.56 0.65
N SER A 85 20.23 -1.54 1.83
CA SER A 85 19.94 -2.45 2.94
C SER A 85 18.91 -1.91 3.92
N GLY A 86 18.37 -0.72 3.64
CA GLY A 86 17.44 -0.01 4.50
C GLY A 86 18.08 1.03 5.40
N GLU A 87 17.32 2.07 5.71
CA GLU A 87 17.75 3.16 6.58
C GLU A 87 16.58 3.85 7.28
N GLU A 88 16.91 4.68 8.26
CA GLU A 88 15.95 5.60 8.87
C GLU A 88 15.87 6.91 8.08
N LEU A 89 14.68 7.22 7.58
CA LEU A 89 14.36 8.50 6.96
C LEU A 89 13.49 9.34 7.91
N ALA A 90 13.78 10.63 7.99
CA ALA A 90 12.87 11.56 8.65
C ALA A 90 12.72 12.87 7.87
N ILE A 91 11.53 13.45 7.97
CA ILE A 91 11.23 14.83 7.59
C ILE A 91 11.13 15.64 8.86
N ILE A 92 11.92 16.70 8.96
CA ILE A 92 12.03 17.53 10.14
C ILE A 92 11.49 18.92 9.80
N ASP A 93 10.79 19.53 10.75
CA ASP A 93 10.22 20.87 10.61
C ASP A 93 11.30 21.95 10.39
N ALA A 94 10.89 23.14 9.95
CA ALA A 94 11.78 24.27 9.68
C ALA A 94 12.56 24.75 10.91
N THR A 95 12.19 24.36 12.13
CA THR A 95 12.95 24.68 13.35
C THR A 95 14.05 23.66 13.63
N GLY A 96 14.05 22.52 12.94
CA GLY A 96 15.00 21.45 13.17
C GLY A 96 14.75 20.64 14.45
N THR A 97 13.55 20.73 15.03
CA THR A 97 13.26 20.17 16.36
C THR A 97 12.11 19.17 16.40
N ILE A 98 11.24 19.16 15.39
CA ILE A 98 10.04 18.30 15.36
C ILE A 98 10.13 17.38 14.15
N ASP A 99 10.06 16.09 14.39
CA ASP A 99 9.86 15.12 13.32
C ASP A 99 8.40 15.19 12.84
N ILE A 100 8.23 15.59 11.58
CA ILE A 100 6.92 15.52 10.92
C ILE A 100 6.60 14.06 10.61
N GLN A 101 7.61 13.32 10.15
CA GLN A 101 7.56 11.88 9.92
C GLN A 101 8.94 11.28 10.15
N ARG A 102 9.01 10.12 10.80
CA ARG A 102 10.22 9.34 11.00
C ARG A 102 9.90 7.87 10.93
N PHE A 103 10.64 7.11 10.13
CA PHE A 103 10.52 5.65 10.03
C PHE A 103 11.79 5.05 9.43
N ALA A 104 11.98 3.74 9.60
CA ALA A 104 12.98 2.99 8.89
C ALA A 104 12.31 2.05 7.89
N TYR A 105 12.84 1.96 6.67
CA TYR A 105 12.55 0.88 5.74
C TYR A 105 13.71 -0.14 5.74
N LEU A 106 13.45 -1.37 5.32
CA LEU A 106 14.43 -2.44 5.17
C LEU A 106 14.21 -3.15 3.83
N ASP A 107 15.22 -3.92 3.40
CA ASP A 107 15.19 -4.81 2.22
C ASP A 107 14.80 -6.26 2.57
N ASP A 108 14.94 -6.64 3.85
CA ASP A 108 14.66 -7.99 4.36
C ASP A 108 13.17 -8.20 4.67
N THR A 109 12.72 -9.45 4.55
CA THR A 109 11.37 -9.89 5.01
C THR A 109 11.12 -9.44 6.46
N PRO A 110 9.95 -8.82 6.77
CA PRO A 110 8.70 -8.83 5.97
C PRO A 110 8.48 -7.64 5.00
N TRP A 111 9.51 -6.85 4.71
CA TRP A 111 9.42 -5.80 3.69
C TRP A 111 9.31 -6.38 2.29
N PRO A 112 8.67 -5.68 1.32
CA PRO A 112 8.59 -6.12 -0.06
C PRO A 112 9.97 -6.30 -0.69
N ALA A 113 10.26 -7.48 -1.24
CA ALA A 113 11.58 -7.79 -1.79
C ALA A 113 11.83 -7.20 -3.19
N ALA A 114 10.77 -6.93 -3.97
CA ALA A 114 10.95 -6.45 -5.35
C ALA A 114 11.58 -5.05 -5.47
N PRO A 115 11.39 -4.09 -4.55
CA PRO A 115 12.10 -2.81 -4.60
C PRO A 115 13.62 -2.91 -4.47
N ASP A 116 14.15 -4.03 -3.99
CA ASP A 116 15.57 -4.28 -3.90
C ASP A 116 16.16 -4.72 -5.25
N GLY A 117 16.56 -3.75 -6.08
CA GLY A 117 17.36 -3.95 -7.30
C GLY A 117 16.62 -4.50 -8.52
N THR A 118 15.32 -4.77 -8.45
CA THR A 118 14.57 -5.24 -9.63
C THR A 118 14.03 -4.10 -10.49
N GLY A 119 14.07 -2.86 -9.98
CA GLY A 119 13.53 -1.67 -10.60
C GLY A 119 12.10 -1.32 -10.17
N ALA A 120 11.48 -2.11 -9.30
CA ALA A 120 10.26 -1.68 -8.61
C ALA A 120 10.60 -0.63 -7.54
N THR A 121 9.60 0.16 -7.13
CA THR A 121 9.71 1.10 -6.02
C THR A 121 8.99 0.56 -4.79
N LEU A 122 9.26 1.14 -3.63
CA LEU A 122 8.52 0.88 -2.40
C LEU A 122 7.39 1.90 -2.29
N VAL A 123 6.13 1.45 -2.37
CA VAL A 123 4.93 2.28 -2.40
C VAL A 123 4.14 2.14 -1.11
N LEU A 124 3.79 3.26 -0.47
CA LEU A 124 2.94 3.29 0.71
C LEU A 124 1.48 3.03 0.33
N VAL A 125 0.88 2.01 0.91
CA VAL A 125 -0.53 1.66 0.69
C VAL A 125 -1.44 2.68 1.37
N SER A 126 -2.39 3.24 0.61
CA SER A 126 -3.38 4.20 1.11
C SER A 126 -2.77 5.37 1.89
N PRO A 127 -1.83 6.15 1.31
CA PRO A 127 -1.13 7.22 2.01
C PRO A 127 -2.06 8.26 2.66
N GLN A 128 -3.27 8.46 2.10
CA GLN A 128 -4.28 9.38 2.61
C GLN A 128 -4.77 9.03 4.03
N THR A 129 -4.62 7.77 4.45
CA THR A 129 -5.02 7.31 5.79
C THR A 129 -3.94 7.53 6.84
N SER A 130 -2.77 8.05 6.42
CA SER A 130 -1.59 8.22 7.29
C SER A 130 -1.20 6.94 8.03
N PRO A 131 -0.97 5.83 7.31
CA PRO A 131 -0.61 4.57 7.95
C PRO A 131 0.76 4.66 8.63
N SER A 132 1.05 3.76 9.57
CA SER A 132 2.38 3.67 10.19
C SER A 132 3.44 3.34 9.15
N HIS A 133 4.35 4.26 8.84
CA HIS A 133 5.40 4.06 7.83
C HIS A 133 6.47 3.04 8.26
N GLY A 134 6.62 2.78 9.56
CA GLY A 134 7.53 1.75 10.07
C GLY A 134 6.95 0.32 10.07
N ASP A 135 5.69 0.17 9.63
CA ASP A 135 5.06 -1.14 9.52
C ASP A 135 5.15 -1.62 8.07
N PRO A 136 5.91 -2.70 7.78
CA PRO A 136 6.09 -3.22 6.42
C PRO A 136 4.78 -3.66 5.75
N SER A 137 3.73 -4.00 6.51
CA SER A 137 2.43 -4.36 5.97
C SER A 137 1.70 -3.19 5.30
N ASN A 138 2.15 -1.96 5.53
CA ASN A 138 1.66 -0.76 4.87
C ASN A 138 2.42 -0.40 3.59
N TRP A 139 3.39 -1.22 3.19
CA TRP A 139 4.18 -1.01 2.00
C TRP A 139 4.03 -2.18 1.02
N ARG A 140 4.14 -1.89 -0.25
CA ARG A 140 4.16 -2.87 -1.34
C ARG A 140 5.19 -2.50 -2.39
N ALA A 141 5.54 -3.44 -3.25
CA ALA A 141 6.22 -3.09 -4.49
C ALA A 141 5.29 -2.29 -5.41
N SER A 142 5.86 -1.42 -6.23
CA SER A 142 5.12 -0.75 -7.30
C SER A 142 4.59 -1.76 -8.32
N PHE A 143 3.47 -1.43 -8.95
CA PHE A 143 2.88 -2.22 -10.00
C PHE A 143 3.74 -2.17 -11.29
N ALA A 144 4.19 -0.98 -11.65
CA ALA A 144 5.10 -0.79 -12.78
C ALA A 144 6.55 -0.71 -12.29
N LEU A 145 7.48 -1.22 -13.10
CA LEU A 145 8.90 -0.94 -12.90
C LEU A 145 9.15 0.56 -13.02
N GLY A 146 9.94 1.10 -12.11
CA GLY A 146 10.16 2.54 -11.98
C GLY A 146 9.13 3.25 -11.12
N GLY A 147 8.03 2.60 -10.74
CA GLY A 147 6.98 3.24 -9.95
C GLY A 147 6.13 4.25 -10.70
N SER A 148 5.53 5.19 -9.97
CA SER A 148 4.58 6.18 -10.49
C SER A 148 4.85 7.59 -9.96
N PRO A 149 6.07 8.15 -10.14
CA PRO A 149 6.44 9.44 -9.56
C PRO A 149 5.50 10.56 -10.05
N GLY A 150 4.97 11.33 -9.10
CA GLY A 150 4.00 12.39 -9.35
C GLY A 150 2.55 11.91 -9.48
N GLY A 151 2.33 10.60 -9.56
CA GLY A 151 1.03 9.96 -9.73
C GLY A 151 0.67 8.96 -8.63
N SER A 152 -0.46 8.29 -8.80
CA SER A 152 -0.80 7.11 -8.00
C SER A 152 -0.29 5.86 -8.69
N ASP A 153 0.32 4.95 -7.93
CA ASP A 153 0.63 3.60 -8.38
C ASP A 153 -0.60 2.66 -8.20
N GLY A 154 -1.73 3.20 -7.75
CA GLY A 154 -2.98 2.49 -7.64
C GLY A 154 -3.56 2.11 -9.00
N GLN A 155 -4.24 0.98 -9.02
CA GLN A 155 -5.05 0.56 -10.14
C GLN A 155 -6.50 0.99 -9.92
N THR A 156 -7.21 1.24 -11.01
CA THR A 156 -8.65 1.45 -11.01
C THR A 156 -9.33 0.34 -11.79
N PHE A 157 -10.44 -0.14 -11.26
CA PHE A 157 -11.24 -1.15 -11.94
C PHE A 157 -11.87 -0.58 -13.21
N THR A 158 -11.77 -1.34 -14.30
CA THR A 158 -12.41 -0.99 -15.58
C THR A 158 -13.17 -2.19 -16.13
N GLY A 159 -14.38 -1.96 -16.60
CA GLY A 159 -15.21 -2.98 -17.23
C GLY A 159 -16.52 -3.23 -16.48
N ASP A 160 -17.17 -4.34 -16.81
CA ASP A 160 -18.40 -4.79 -16.16
C ASP A 160 -18.06 -5.53 -14.87
N PRO A 161 -18.43 -5.03 -13.67
CA PRO A 161 -18.08 -5.65 -12.41
C PRO A 161 -18.70 -7.03 -12.21
N ASP A 162 -19.78 -7.33 -12.90
CA ASP A 162 -20.52 -8.60 -12.77
C ASP A 162 -20.10 -9.64 -13.83
N ALA A 163 -19.20 -9.28 -14.76
CA ALA A 163 -18.71 -10.23 -15.77
C ALA A 163 -17.89 -11.34 -15.10
N ASP A 164 -18.19 -12.58 -15.44
CA ASP A 164 -17.43 -13.78 -15.10
C ASP A 164 -16.98 -14.40 -16.43
N GLN A 165 -15.75 -14.06 -16.85
CA GLN A 165 -15.29 -14.31 -18.22
C GLN A 165 -14.90 -15.78 -18.44
N ASP A 166 -14.44 -16.47 -17.41
CA ASP A 166 -13.97 -17.85 -17.46
C ASP A 166 -14.95 -18.86 -16.82
N GLY A 167 -15.99 -18.34 -16.13
CA GLY A 167 -17.07 -19.16 -15.54
C GLY A 167 -16.64 -19.88 -14.25
N ASP A 168 -15.64 -19.36 -13.54
CA ASP A 168 -15.12 -19.97 -12.31
C ASP A 168 -15.94 -19.58 -11.06
N GLY A 169 -16.86 -18.61 -11.18
CA GLY A 169 -17.73 -18.11 -10.13
C GLY A 169 -17.20 -16.89 -9.37
N LEU A 170 -16.02 -16.35 -9.74
CA LEU A 170 -15.58 -15.02 -9.36
C LEU A 170 -15.93 -14.05 -10.48
N ASN A 171 -16.60 -12.96 -10.16
CA ASN A 171 -16.80 -11.89 -11.14
C ASN A 171 -15.57 -10.98 -11.23
N ALA A 172 -15.48 -10.21 -12.30
CA ALA A 172 -14.33 -9.36 -12.60
C ALA A 172 -13.95 -8.38 -11.45
N LEU A 173 -14.93 -7.88 -10.70
CA LEU A 173 -14.66 -7.02 -9.54
C LEU A 173 -14.00 -7.78 -8.38
N LEU A 174 -14.43 -9.02 -8.13
CA LEU A 174 -13.83 -9.88 -7.10
C LEU A 174 -12.42 -10.31 -7.51
N GLU A 175 -12.21 -10.66 -8.77
CA GLU A 175 -10.89 -11.01 -9.28
C GLU A 175 -9.92 -9.84 -9.18
N TYR A 176 -10.34 -8.64 -9.59
CA TYR A 176 -9.58 -7.43 -9.40
C TYR A 176 -9.24 -7.17 -7.92
N ALA A 177 -10.22 -7.35 -7.02
CA ALA A 177 -10.02 -7.16 -5.58
C ALA A 177 -9.06 -8.17 -4.97
N PHE A 178 -9.03 -9.40 -5.48
CA PHE A 178 -8.15 -10.46 -5.00
C PHE A 178 -6.80 -10.51 -5.75
N GLY A 179 -6.65 -9.73 -6.82
CA GLY A 179 -5.45 -9.71 -7.64
C GLY A 179 -5.29 -10.96 -8.49
N SER A 180 -6.39 -11.58 -8.91
CA SER A 180 -6.43 -12.60 -9.95
C SER A 180 -6.73 -11.96 -11.32
N ILE A 181 -6.65 -12.74 -12.38
CA ILE A 181 -6.87 -12.28 -13.74
C ILE A 181 -8.23 -12.77 -14.21
N ASN A 182 -9.10 -11.84 -14.59
CA ASN A 182 -10.39 -12.18 -15.21
C ASN A 182 -10.16 -12.91 -16.54
N GLY A 183 -10.50 -14.18 -16.57
CA GLY A 183 -10.23 -15.08 -17.70
C GLY A 183 -9.20 -16.17 -17.39
N ASP A 184 -8.77 -16.31 -16.15
CA ASP A 184 -7.95 -17.43 -15.67
C ASP A 184 -8.72 -18.26 -14.62
N ALA A 185 -9.38 -19.30 -15.08
CA ALA A 185 -10.17 -20.23 -14.25
C ALA A 185 -9.36 -20.97 -13.14
N GLY A 186 -8.09 -20.62 -12.96
CA GLY A 186 -7.27 -21.11 -11.84
C GLY A 186 -7.56 -20.43 -10.50
N ALA A 187 -8.29 -19.32 -10.50
CA ALA A 187 -8.56 -18.49 -9.33
C ALA A 187 -10.02 -18.63 -8.85
N SER A 188 -10.49 -19.83 -8.56
CA SER A 188 -11.87 -20.05 -8.11
C SER A 188 -12.13 -19.51 -6.70
N PRO A 189 -13.40 -19.24 -6.30
CA PRO A 189 -13.77 -18.81 -4.95
C PRO A 189 -13.22 -19.71 -3.84
N GLU A 190 -13.13 -21.00 -4.11
CA GLU A 190 -12.62 -22.00 -3.17
C GLU A 190 -11.12 -21.88 -2.94
N SER A 191 -10.36 -21.39 -3.93
CA SER A 191 -8.93 -21.12 -3.81
C SER A 191 -8.64 -19.70 -3.31
N ALA A 192 -9.55 -18.76 -3.57
CA ALA A 192 -9.39 -17.36 -3.22
C ALA A 192 -9.65 -17.08 -1.72
N ILE A 193 -10.50 -17.87 -1.07
CA ILE A 193 -10.92 -17.65 0.33
C ILE A 193 -10.73 -18.93 1.13
N THR A 194 -9.95 -18.85 2.19
CA THR A 194 -9.75 -19.97 3.14
C THR A 194 -10.44 -19.67 4.47
N LEU A 195 -11.25 -20.61 4.93
CA LEU A 195 -11.85 -20.59 6.26
C LEU A 195 -11.01 -21.39 7.24
N GLY A 196 -10.90 -20.89 8.47
CA GLY A 196 -10.19 -21.53 9.55
C GLY A 196 -10.72 -21.11 10.91
N SER A 197 -9.99 -21.42 11.96
CA SER A 197 -10.26 -20.92 13.30
C SER A 197 -8.95 -20.64 14.03
N GLY A 198 -9.00 -19.83 15.10
CA GLY A 198 -7.84 -19.51 15.88
C GLY A 198 -8.15 -18.82 17.21
N PHE A 199 -7.14 -18.74 18.07
CA PHE A 199 -7.18 -18.07 19.37
C PHE A 199 -6.38 -16.76 19.29
N PHE A 200 -7.03 -15.64 19.60
CA PHE A 200 -6.44 -14.31 19.46
C PHE A 200 -6.56 -13.53 20.77
N GLY A 201 -5.43 -13.38 21.47
CA GLY A 201 -5.38 -12.64 22.73
C GLY A 201 -6.01 -13.33 23.95
N ASN A 202 -6.95 -14.25 23.76
CA ASN A 202 -7.57 -15.05 24.81
C ASN A 202 -7.58 -16.53 24.42
N PRO A 203 -6.77 -17.39 25.07
CA PRO A 203 -6.68 -18.82 24.72
C PRO A 203 -7.95 -19.64 25.05
N ALA A 204 -8.94 -19.03 25.70
CA ALA A 204 -10.22 -19.68 26.01
C ALA A 204 -11.32 -19.36 24.97
N VAL A 205 -11.04 -18.48 24.01
CA VAL A 205 -12.02 -18.04 22.97
C VAL A 205 -11.47 -18.37 21.61
N GLU A 206 -12.11 -19.30 20.92
CA GLU A 206 -11.79 -19.67 19.55
C GLU A 206 -12.71 -18.90 18.59
N ASN A 207 -12.12 -18.23 17.60
CA ASN A 207 -12.83 -17.41 16.64
C ASN A 207 -12.75 -18.02 15.23
N LEU A 208 -13.83 -17.89 14.45
CA LEU A 208 -13.79 -18.18 13.02
C LEU A 208 -12.88 -17.20 12.31
N THR A 209 -12.04 -17.69 11.39
CA THR A 209 -11.16 -16.85 10.55
C THR A 209 -11.49 -17.01 9.09
N VAL A 210 -11.30 -15.93 8.33
CA VAL A 210 -11.30 -15.92 6.88
C VAL A 210 -10.01 -15.28 6.39
N THR A 211 -9.32 -16.00 5.50
CA THR A 211 -8.06 -15.54 4.90
C THR A 211 -8.23 -15.47 3.39
N PHE A 212 -7.80 -14.38 2.79
CA PHE A 212 -7.85 -14.18 1.35
C PHE A 212 -6.69 -13.28 0.90
N ARG A 213 -6.38 -13.35 -0.39
CA ARG A 213 -5.45 -12.44 -1.04
C ARG A 213 -6.18 -11.13 -1.38
N ARG A 214 -5.53 -10.00 -1.17
CA ARG A 214 -6.03 -8.67 -1.51
C ARG A 214 -5.08 -7.98 -2.48
N ASN A 215 -5.59 -7.42 -3.56
CA ASN A 215 -4.84 -6.50 -4.42
C ASN A 215 -4.62 -5.19 -3.67
N SER A 216 -3.39 -4.92 -3.26
CA SER A 216 -3.04 -3.70 -2.52
C SER A 216 -2.93 -2.45 -3.41
N ALA A 217 -2.95 -2.64 -4.74
CA ALA A 217 -3.00 -1.55 -5.71
C ALA A 217 -4.44 -1.11 -6.06
N ALA A 218 -5.48 -1.85 -5.62
CA ALA A 218 -6.88 -1.54 -5.89
C ALA A 218 -7.37 -0.40 -4.98
N GLU A 219 -7.27 0.85 -5.45
CA GLU A 219 -7.57 2.05 -4.65
C GLU A 219 -9.04 2.52 -4.77
N ASP A 220 -9.79 2.01 -5.75
CA ASP A 220 -11.17 2.39 -6.04
C ASP A 220 -12.21 1.39 -5.55
N ILE A 221 -11.83 0.52 -4.63
CA ILE A 221 -12.73 -0.45 -4.00
C ILE A 221 -12.64 -0.41 -2.48
N VAL A 222 -13.70 -0.89 -1.85
CA VAL A 222 -13.74 -1.19 -0.42
C VAL A 222 -13.98 -2.68 -0.24
N ILE A 223 -13.06 -3.36 0.42
CA ILE A 223 -13.22 -4.75 0.84
C ILE A 223 -13.66 -4.76 2.30
N SER A 224 -14.74 -5.44 2.60
CA SER A 224 -15.26 -5.61 3.95
C SER A 224 -15.54 -7.08 4.26
N VAL A 225 -15.32 -7.47 5.51
CA VAL A 225 -15.67 -8.79 6.01
C VAL A 225 -16.83 -8.63 6.99
N GLU A 226 -17.90 -9.33 6.74
CA GLU A 226 -19.13 -9.23 7.53
C GLU A 226 -19.48 -10.61 8.09
N SER A 227 -19.99 -10.66 9.32
CA SER A 227 -20.53 -11.89 9.91
C SER A 227 -22.04 -11.83 10.06
N SER A 228 -22.67 -13.01 10.10
CA SER A 228 -24.11 -13.18 10.27
C SER A 228 -24.44 -14.48 10.98
N ALA A 229 -25.48 -14.47 11.81
CA ALA A 229 -26.05 -15.70 12.42
C ALA A 229 -27.20 -16.31 11.59
N ASN A 230 -27.74 -15.58 10.61
CA ASN A 230 -28.99 -15.95 9.91
C ASN A 230 -28.97 -15.74 8.39
N LEU A 231 -27.84 -15.29 7.81
CA LEU A 231 -27.66 -14.95 6.39
C LEU A 231 -28.51 -13.74 5.90
N ILE A 232 -29.16 -13.03 6.81
CA ILE A 232 -30.01 -11.87 6.51
C ILE A 232 -29.37 -10.61 7.07
N ASP A 233 -29.05 -10.63 8.35
CA ASP A 233 -28.44 -9.49 9.06
C ASP A 233 -26.93 -9.64 9.08
N TRP A 234 -26.23 -8.82 8.28
CA TRP A 234 -24.78 -8.82 8.16
C TRP A 234 -24.17 -7.65 8.93
N ASN A 235 -23.10 -7.91 9.67
CA ASN A 235 -22.54 -6.95 10.60
C ASN A 235 -21.02 -6.85 10.47
N LEU A 236 -20.51 -5.65 10.14
CA LEU A 236 -19.09 -5.32 10.03
C LEU A 236 -18.36 -5.26 11.38
N ILE A 237 -19.04 -4.80 12.42
CA ILE A 237 -18.45 -4.63 13.77
C ILE A 237 -18.18 -5.97 14.49
N GLN A 238 -18.58 -7.07 13.93
CA GLN A 238 -18.32 -8.41 14.47
C GLN A 238 -17.10 -9.07 13.85
N THR A 239 -16.31 -8.35 13.07
CA THR A 239 -15.06 -8.85 12.46
C THR A 239 -13.93 -7.85 12.64
N GLU A 240 -12.70 -8.34 12.74
CA GLU A 240 -11.49 -7.50 12.76
C GLU A 240 -10.33 -8.17 12.03
N VAL A 241 -9.40 -7.36 11.51
CA VAL A 241 -8.15 -7.84 10.90
C VAL A 241 -7.21 -8.33 12.00
N VAL A 242 -6.68 -9.53 11.84
CA VAL A 242 -5.68 -10.11 12.76
C VAL A 242 -4.32 -10.29 12.12
N SER A 243 -4.25 -10.24 10.78
CA SER A 243 -3.01 -10.34 10.04
C SER A 243 -3.15 -9.70 8.67
N SER A 244 -2.13 -8.98 8.23
CA SER A 244 -1.93 -8.55 6.85
C SER A 244 -0.46 -8.72 6.53
N ILE A 245 -0.14 -9.56 5.55
CA ILE A 245 1.24 -9.92 5.18
C ILE A 245 1.40 -9.62 3.70
N SER A 246 2.36 -8.76 3.37
CA SER A 246 2.71 -8.48 1.97
C SER A 246 3.28 -9.72 1.30
N ASN A 247 2.80 -10.02 0.09
CA ASN A 247 3.33 -11.09 -0.74
C ASN A 247 4.50 -10.63 -1.64
N GLY A 248 4.84 -9.33 -1.62
CA GLY A 248 5.93 -8.76 -2.41
C GLY A 248 5.61 -8.58 -3.91
N ASP A 249 4.39 -8.87 -4.33
CA ASP A 249 3.93 -8.85 -5.73
C ASP A 249 2.75 -7.88 -5.97
N GLY A 250 2.59 -6.86 -5.10
CA GLY A 250 1.48 -5.93 -5.16
C GLY A 250 0.19 -6.47 -4.53
N SER A 251 0.27 -7.58 -3.81
CA SER A 251 -0.84 -8.12 -3.05
C SER A 251 -0.48 -8.42 -1.60
N ASP A 252 -1.51 -8.53 -0.76
CA ASP A 252 -1.38 -8.95 0.63
C ASP A 252 -2.20 -10.22 0.89
N THR A 253 -1.72 -11.06 1.80
CA THR A 253 -2.54 -12.10 2.43
C THR A 253 -3.13 -11.53 3.70
N VAL A 254 -4.45 -11.36 3.73
CA VAL A 254 -5.17 -10.74 4.86
C VAL A 254 -6.02 -11.79 5.57
N THR A 255 -5.92 -11.83 6.90
CA THR A 255 -6.75 -12.68 7.76
C THR A 255 -7.63 -11.82 8.65
N TYR A 256 -8.91 -12.05 8.58
CA TYR A 256 -9.91 -11.50 9.50
C TYR A 256 -10.37 -12.59 10.47
N ARG A 257 -10.77 -12.20 11.67
CA ARG A 257 -11.51 -13.05 12.59
C ARG A 257 -12.91 -12.50 12.84
N SER A 258 -13.85 -13.37 13.15
CA SER A 258 -15.08 -12.96 13.84
C SER A 258 -14.78 -12.66 15.31
N LEU A 259 -15.64 -11.87 15.96
CA LEU A 259 -15.54 -11.62 17.41
C LEU A 259 -16.37 -12.63 18.23
N SER A 260 -17.07 -13.53 17.58
CA SER A 260 -17.87 -14.58 18.23
C SER A 260 -16.99 -15.71 18.73
N ASP A 261 -17.36 -16.29 19.87
CA ASP A 261 -16.73 -17.51 20.40
C ASP A 261 -17.40 -18.76 19.79
N LEU A 262 -16.64 -19.56 19.05
CA LEU A 262 -17.13 -20.79 18.41
C LEU A 262 -17.63 -21.82 19.41
N ALA A 263 -17.14 -21.81 20.65
CA ALA A 263 -17.57 -22.75 21.69
C ALA A 263 -19.03 -22.54 22.12
N VAL A 264 -19.57 -21.32 21.98
CA VAL A 264 -20.93 -20.96 22.37
C VAL A 264 -21.81 -20.53 21.21
N THR A 265 -21.22 -20.25 20.05
CA THR A 265 -21.93 -19.82 18.84
C THR A 265 -22.47 -21.05 18.09
N THR A 266 -23.77 -21.20 18.02
CA THR A 266 -24.38 -22.35 17.36
C THR A 266 -24.35 -22.30 15.84
N ARG A 267 -24.21 -21.09 15.27
CA ARG A 267 -24.18 -20.87 13.82
C ARG A 267 -23.56 -19.50 13.54
N GLU A 268 -22.58 -19.47 12.67
CA GLU A 268 -21.97 -18.25 12.17
C GLU A 268 -21.63 -18.38 10.68
N PHE A 269 -21.87 -17.33 9.95
CA PHE A 269 -21.52 -17.18 8.54
C PHE A 269 -20.64 -15.96 8.38
N VAL A 270 -19.67 -16.03 7.49
CA VAL A 270 -18.79 -14.92 7.14
C VAL A 270 -18.82 -14.73 5.62
N ARG A 271 -18.80 -13.48 5.18
CA ARG A 271 -18.63 -13.14 3.76
C ARG A 271 -17.59 -12.07 3.57
N VAL A 272 -16.90 -12.14 2.46
CA VAL A 272 -16.11 -11.04 1.91
C VAL A 272 -17.00 -10.28 0.93
N LYS A 273 -17.10 -8.97 1.10
CA LYS A 273 -17.89 -8.09 0.24
C LYS A 273 -16.97 -7.05 -0.36
N VAL A 274 -17.05 -6.88 -1.66
CA VAL A 274 -16.32 -5.85 -2.42
C VAL A 274 -17.32 -4.85 -3.00
N THR A 275 -17.03 -3.58 -2.87
CA THR A 275 -17.82 -2.49 -3.47
C THR A 275 -16.87 -1.47 -4.08
N GLN A 276 -17.23 -0.91 -5.24
CA GLN A 276 -16.50 0.22 -5.79
C GLN A 276 -16.71 1.46 -4.91
N SER A 277 -15.63 2.22 -4.71
CA SER A 277 -15.70 3.54 -4.10
C SER A 277 -16.34 4.52 -5.09
N PRO A 278 -17.18 5.45 -4.61
CA PRO A 278 -17.79 6.44 -5.47
C PRO A 278 -16.78 7.42 -6.07
#